data_78d774ce997d6e8fa1cb99f1554f99d3
#
_entry.id   78d774ce997d6e8fa1cb99f1554f99d3
#
_cell.length_a   1.000
_cell.length_b   1.000
_cell.length_c   1.000
_cell.angle_alpha   90.00
_cell.angle_beta   90.00
_cell.angle_gamma   90.00
#
_symmetry.space_group_name_H-M   'P 1'
#
loop_
_entity.id
_entity.type
_entity.pdbx_description
1 polymer ?
#
loop_
_entity_poly.entity_id
_entity_poly.type
_entity_poly.pdbx_seq_one_letter_code
_entity_poly.pdbx_strand_id
1 'polypeptide(L)'
;MAPQKPDDDITLTGAMSLAEMLAGERAPGPRLHDGHCHFFSTRFFELIAAQIPGGGPGKSQSAEALCARLGWEDPDSPEALADRWVDQLDRYGVGRAMLIASLPGDEGSVAAAVARHPSRVVGAFMVNPVAPDGLQRVRAALGAPGLRTVCLFPAMHRYSLADPKVAEVVGAVAASPGAVLFVHCGVLTVGVRQKLGLQSRFELRYGNPLDVQRLAIDFPQLPIIVPHFGAGFFREALMLADACANVVLDTSSSNGWIKYQPGLTLTDVFRSALAVAGPDRLMFGTDSSFFPRGWQSPIHEQQRAVLDELGVPDAAKHAIFGGTFERLFPV
;
A
#
# COMPACT_ATOMS: atom_id res chain seq x y z
N MET A 1 19.73 69.59 49.69
CA MET A 1 18.58 68.81 49.27
C MET A 1 18.88 68.21 47.91
N ALA A 2 19.27 66.93 47.91
CA ALA A 2 19.47 66.17 46.69
C ALA A 2 18.23 65.28 46.45
N PRO A 3 17.76 65.17 45.23
CA PRO A 3 16.67 64.24 44.93
C PRO A 3 17.20 62.82 44.73
N GLN A 4 16.47 61.86 45.35
CA GLN A 4 16.65 60.44 45.24
C GLN A 4 16.37 59.93 43.80
N LYS A 5 17.19 58.98 43.37
CA LYS A 5 16.91 58.08 42.26
C LYS A 5 15.89 57.04 42.68
N PRO A 6 14.99 56.60 41.79
CA PRO A 6 14.30 55.32 41.95
C PRO A 6 15.13 54.20 41.31
N ASP A 7 15.36 53.17 42.10
CA ASP A 7 15.76 51.84 41.65
C ASP A 7 14.59 51.17 40.93
N ASP A 8 14.76 50.87 39.66
CA ASP A 8 13.93 49.87 38.96
C ASP A 8 14.81 48.76 38.43
N ASP A 9 14.95 47.77 39.29
CA ASP A 9 15.56 46.49 38.97
C ASP A 9 14.52 45.64 38.26
N ILE A 10 14.47 45.71 36.91
CA ILE A 10 13.71 44.74 36.09
C ILE A 10 14.65 43.62 35.68
N THR A 11 14.67 42.58 36.54
CA THR A 11 15.26 41.27 36.18
C THR A 11 14.48 40.66 35.04
N LEU A 12 14.99 40.74 33.81
CA LEU A 12 14.58 39.94 32.66
C LEU A 12 15.09 38.52 32.84
N THR A 13 14.31 37.72 33.56
CA THR A 13 14.46 36.27 33.56
C THR A 13 13.76 35.71 32.33
N GLY A 14 14.51 35.02 31.44
CA GLY A 14 13.93 34.11 30.46
C GLY A 14 14.11 34.49 28.99
N ALA A 15 15.19 35.13 28.60
CA ALA A 15 15.56 35.16 27.18
C ALA A 15 16.31 33.85 26.85
N MET A 16 15.62 32.91 26.18
CA MET A 16 16.27 31.77 25.55
C MET A 16 17.34 32.28 24.60
N SER A 17 18.54 31.69 24.63
CA SER A 17 19.63 32.05 23.72
C SER A 17 19.22 31.77 22.27
N LEU A 18 19.76 32.57 21.32
CA LEU A 18 19.55 32.31 19.89
C LEU A 18 19.98 30.89 19.49
N ALA A 19 20.95 30.29 20.20
CA ALA A 19 21.36 28.91 20.04
C ALA A 19 20.30 27.90 20.49
N GLU A 20 19.53 28.20 21.56
CA GLU A 20 18.38 27.37 22.01
C GLU A 20 17.18 27.54 21.10
N MET A 21 16.97 28.72 20.50
CA MET A 21 15.95 28.93 19.48
C MET A 21 16.29 28.26 18.15
N LEU A 22 17.59 28.12 17.82
CA LEU A 22 18.09 27.41 16.63
C LEU A 22 18.30 25.91 16.90
N ALA A 23 18.36 25.48 18.17
CA ALA A 23 18.30 24.08 18.59
C ALA A 23 16.87 23.55 18.73
N GLY A 24 15.87 24.36 18.35
CA GLY A 24 14.48 23.92 18.18
C GLY A 24 14.47 22.62 17.41
N GLU A 25 13.82 21.63 17.98
CA GLU A 25 13.66 20.26 17.50
C GLU A 25 13.68 20.25 15.98
N ARG A 26 14.68 19.61 15.39
CA ARG A 26 14.61 19.22 13.98
C ARG A 26 13.27 18.53 13.85
N ALA A 27 12.35 19.13 13.11
CA ALA A 27 11.11 18.49 12.73
C ALA A 27 11.48 17.06 12.34
N PRO A 28 10.84 16.04 12.90
CA PRO A 28 11.18 14.65 12.59
C PRO A 28 11.27 14.56 11.07
N GLY A 29 12.42 14.08 10.57
CA GLY A 29 12.65 13.96 9.14
C GLY A 29 11.48 13.19 8.50
N PRO A 30 11.25 13.32 7.18
CA PRO A 30 10.09 12.73 6.52
C PRO A 30 9.96 11.27 6.93
N ARG A 31 8.84 10.94 7.58
CA ARG A 31 8.58 9.54 7.97
C ARG A 31 8.30 8.77 6.69
N LEU A 32 9.18 7.82 6.39
CA LEU A 32 8.99 6.91 5.27
C LEU A 32 7.98 5.84 5.68
N HIS A 33 6.93 5.66 4.88
CA HIS A 33 5.93 4.60 5.04
C HIS A 33 5.76 3.87 3.72
N ASP A 34 5.48 2.56 3.76
CA ASP A 34 5.26 1.74 2.58
C ASP A 34 3.79 1.31 2.48
N GLY A 35 3.07 1.86 1.50
CA GLY A 35 1.67 1.57 1.25
C GLY A 35 1.40 0.29 0.46
N HIS A 36 2.43 -0.51 0.12
CA HIS A 36 2.23 -1.70 -0.69
C HIS A 36 3.31 -2.76 -0.45
N CYS A 37 3.06 -3.66 0.49
CA CYS A 37 3.86 -4.86 0.71
C CYS A 37 2.95 -6.08 0.74
N HIS A 38 3.33 -7.16 0.06
CA HIS A 38 2.63 -8.43 0.11
C HIS A 38 3.07 -9.28 1.30
N PHE A 39 2.13 -9.91 1.97
CA PHE A 39 2.36 -10.79 3.11
C PHE A 39 2.15 -12.25 2.68
N PHE A 40 3.21 -12.90 2.21
CA PHE A 40 3.15 -14.30 1.77
C PHE A 40 3.32 -15.24 2.96
N SER A 41 2.21 -15.48 3.65
CA SER A 41 2.12 -16.34 4.82
C SER A 41 2.18 -17.83 4.48
N THR A 42 2.32 -18.70 5.47
CA THR A 42 2.14 -20.14 5.31
C THR A 42 0.79 -20.47 4.65
N ARG A 43 -0.27 -19.76 5.07
CA ARG A 43 -1.62 -19.91 4.49
C ARG A 43 -1.67 -19.50 3.02
N PHE A 44 -0.98 -18.45 2.62
CA PHE A 44 -0.84 -18.10 1.21
C PHE A 44 -0.26 -19.25 0.39
N PHE A 45 0.81 -19.91 0.87
CA PHE A 45 1.40 -21.05 0.16
C PHE A 45 0.49 -22.28 0.13
N GLU A 46 -0.26 -22.55 1.18
CA GLU A 46 -1.28 -23.63 1.18
C GLU A 46 -2.35 -23.36 0.11
N LEU A 47 -2.85 -22.12 0.02
CA LEU A 47 -3.86 -21.72 -0.96
C LEU A 47 -3.33 -21.78 -2.41
N ILE A 48 -2.05 -21.45 -2.62
CA ILE A 48 -1.38 -21.63 -3.92
C ILE A 48 -1.18 -23.09 -4.25
N ALA A 49 -0.74 -23.91 -3.28
CA ALA A 49 -0.53 -25.34 -3.44
C ALA A 49 -1.81 -26.07 -3.90
N ALA A 50 -2.94 -25.67 -3.34
CA ALA A 50 -4.25 -26.24 -3.73
C ALA A 50 -4.62 -25.97 -5.20
N GLN A 51 -3.96 -25.01 -5.87
CA GLN A 51 -4.18 -24.69 -7.28
C GLN A 51 -3.27 -25.49 -8.23
N ILE A 52 -2.28 -26.21 -7.72
CA ILE A 52 -1.35 -27.00 -8.53
C ILE A 52 -2.09 -28.24 -9.05
N PRO A 53 -2.12 -28.51 -10.38
CA PRO A 53 -2.74 -29.70 -10.94
C PRO A 53 -2.15 -30.99 -10.34
N GLY A 54 -3.01 -31.89 -9.89
CA GLY A 54 -2.61 -33.13 -9.21
C GLY A 54 -2.44 -33.02 -7.68
N GLY A 55 -2.57 -31.82 -7.12
CA GLY A 55 -2.66 -31.56 -5.70
C GLY A 55 -4.11 -31.76 -5.23
N GLY A 56 -4.50 -32.97 -4.85
CA GLY A 56 -5.79 -33.20 -4.17
C GLY A 56 -5.62 -33.18 -2.66
N PRO A 57 -6.73 -33.27 -1.88
CA PRO A 57 -6.65 -33.41 -0.44
C PRO A 57 -5.70 -34.58 -0.06
N GLY A 58 -4.65 -34.31 0.72
CA GLY A 58 -3.62 -35.27 1.10
C GLY A 58 -2.42 -35.39 0.14
N LYS A 59 -2.38 -34.68 -0.99
CA LYS A 59 -1.22 -34.57 -1.91
C LYS A 59 -0.71 -33.13 -2.10
N SER A 60 -1.21 -32.19 -1.32
CA SER A 60 -0.74 -30.80 -1.35
C SER A 60 0.71 -30.76 -0.86
N GLN A 61 1.59 -30.10 -1.61
CA GLN A 61 2.93 -29.78 -1.13
C GLN A 61 2.79 -28.84 0.09
N SER A 62 3.61 -29.06 1.12
CA SER A 62 3.65 -28.14 2.25
C SER A 62 4.15 -26.76 1.81
N ALA A 63 3.86 -25.73 2.60
CA ALA A 63 4.39 -24.37 2.38
C ALA A 63 5.92 -24.40 2.31
N GLU A 64 6.56 -25.10 3.24
CA GLU A 64 8.02 -25.31 3.27
C GLU A 64 8.55 -25.91 1.95
N ALA A 65 7.93 -26.97 1.45
CA ALA A 65 8.36 -27.60 0.19
C ALA A 65 8.20 -26.67 -1.02
N LEU A 66 7.15 -25.82 -1.03
CA LEU A 66 6.98 -24.80 -2.08
C LEU A 66 8.01 -23.69 -1.98
N CYS A 67 8.29 -23.22 -0.78
CA CYS A 67 9.33 -22.21 -0.53
C CYS A 67 10.70 -22.73 -0.97
N ALA A 68 11.06 -23.95 -0.59
CA ALA A 68 12.31 -24.59 -1.02
C ALA A 68 12.41 -24.69 -2.56
N ARG A 69 11.32 -25.10 -3.24
CA ARG A 69 11.25 -25.15 -4.70
C ARG A 69 11.41 -23.77 -5.36
N LEU A 70 10.92 -22.72 -4.72
CA LEU A 70 11.03 -21.33 -5.19
C LEU A 70 12.39 -20.69 -4.88
N GLY A 71 13.20 -21.30 -4.01
CA GLY A 71 14.40 -20.70 -3.42
C GLY A 71 14.05 -19.54 -2.47
N TRP A 72 12.92 -19.63 -1.78
CA TRP A 72 12.43 -18.66 -0.81
C TRP A 72 12.52 -19.22 0.60
N GLU A 73 12.59 -18.34 1.58
CA GLU A 73 12.54 -18.73 2.98
C GLU A 73 11.12 -19.12 3.39
N ASP A 74 11.01 -20.07 4.30
CA ASP A 74 9.74 -20.44 4.91
C ASP A 74 9.20 -19.24 5.73
N PRO A 75 7.93 -18.86 5.56
CA PRO A 75 7.34 -17.77 6.33
C PRO A 75 7.19 -18.07 7.82
N ASP A 76 7.19 -19.33 8.25
CA ASP A 76 6.86 -19.76 9.62
C ASP A 76 5.43 -19.35 10.03
N SER A 77 5.25 -18.96 11.31
CA SER A 77 3.98 -18.40 11.76
C SER A 77 3.76 -16.97 11.23
N PRO A 78 2.52 -16.50 11.14
CA PRO A 78 2.24 -15.11 10.77
C PRO A 78 2.94 -14.09 11.65
N GLU A 79 3.09 -14.38 12.96
CA GLU A 79 3.77 -13.51 13.91
C GLU A 79 5.28 -13.45 13.64
N ALA A 80 5.91 -14.60 13.37
CA ALA A 80 7.34 -14.68 13.04
C ALA A 80 7.63 -13.96 11.70
N LEU A 81 6.75 -14.13 10.70
CA LEU A 81 6.86 -13.40 9.44
C LEU A 81 6.68 -11.89 9.66
N ALA A 82 5.76 -11.48 10.55
CA ALA A 82 5.57 -10.07 10.89
C ALA A 82 6.80 -9.49 11.60
N ASP A 83 7.42 -10.23 12.52
CA ASP A 83 8.66 -9.83 13.17
C ASP A 83 9.77 -9.59 12.12
N ARG A 84 9.95 -10.51 11.16
CA ARG A 84 10.90 -10.35 10.05
C ARG A 84 10.59 -9.12 9.18
N TRP A 85 9.33 -8.82 8.92
CA TRP A 85 8.95 -7.60 8.20
C TRP A 85 9.32 -6.36 8.99
N VAL A 86 9.04 -6.31 10.29
CA VAL A 86 9.38 -5.16 11.14
C VAL A 86 10.89 -4.96 11.21
N ASP A 87 11.68 -6.03 11.32
CA ASP A 87 13.15 -5.97 11.24
C ASP A 87 13.64 -5.35 9.92
N GLN A 88 12.97 -5.67 8.80
CA GLN A 88 13.29 -5.02 7.52
C GLN A 88 12.92 -3.54 7.52
N LEU A 89 11.73 -3.20 8.03
CA LEU A 89 11.32 -1.79 8.14
C LEU A 89 12.31 -0.98 9.00
N ASP A 90 12.76 -1.54 10.12
CA ASP A 90 13.74 -0.90 11.01
C ASP A 90 15.09 -0.70 10.32
N ARG A 91 15.56 -1.73 9.60
CA ARG A 91 16.82 -1.66 8.83
C ARG A 91 16.84 -0.50 7.84
N TYR A 92 15.71 -0.17 7.23
CA TYR A 92 15.61 0.85 6.19
C TYR A 92 14.95 2.15 6.65
N GLY A 93 14.67 2.30 7.96
CA GLY A 93 14.04 3.50 8.51
C GLY A 93 12.59 3.71 8.07
N VAL A 94 11.90 2.62 7.70
CA VAL A 94 10.48 2.66 7.35
C VAL A 94 9.64 2.62 8.61
N GLY A 95 8.82 3.64 8.84
CA GLY A 95 8.02 3.75 10.07
C GLY A 95 6.88 2.74 10.14
N ARG A 96 6.09 2.62 9.04
CA ARG A 96 4.92 1.73 8.95
C ARG A 96 4.82 1.13 7.57
N ALA A 97 4.16 -0.03 7.46
CA ALA A 97 3.82 -0.61 6.18
C ALA A 97 2.39 -1.16 6.14
N MET A 98 1.77 -1.12 4.95
CA MET A 98 0.55 -1.86 4.68
C MET A 98 0.94 -3.24 4.16
N LEU A 99 0.55 -4.29 4.91
CA LEU A 99 0.77 -5.68 4.54
C LEU A 99 -0.50 -6.29 3.95
N ILE A 100 -0.40 -6.90 2.78
CA ILE A 100 -1.53 -7.39 1.99
C ILE A 100 -1.57 -8.92 2.02
N ALA A 101 -2.65 -9.48 2.60
CA ALA A 101 -3.00 -10.88 2.38
C ALA A 101 -3.40 -11.07 0.92
N SER A 102 -2.55 -11.76 0.15
CA SER A 102 -2.53 -11.74 -1.32
C SER A 102 -3.43 -12.78 -1.97
N LEU A 103 -4.21 -13.52 -1.19
CA LEU A 103 -5.24 -14.45 -1.65
C LEU A 103 -6.47 -14.40 -0.72
N PRO A 104 -7.68 -14.52 -1.26
CA PRO A 104 -8.88 -14.69 -0.44
C PRO A 104 -8.75 -15.93 0.46
N GLY A 105 -9.00 -15.78 1.76
CA GLY A 105 -8.88 -16.84 2.76
C GLY A 105 -7.59 -16.78 3.58
N ASP A 106 -6.80 -15.72 3.44
CA ASP A 106 -5.57 -15.47 4.21
C ASP A 106 -5.67 -14.23 5.13
N GLU A 107 -6.86 -13.68 5.31
CA GLU A 107 -7.12 -12.48 6.12
C GLU A 107 -6.62 -12.63 7.56
N GLY A 108 -6.74 -13.85 8.10
CA GLY A 108 -6.32 -14.18 9.47
C GLY A 108 -4.82 -14.02 9.69
N SER A 109 -3.99 -14.32 8.68
CA SER A 109 -2.53 -14.17 8.80
C SER A 109 -2.12 -12.70 8.93
N VAL A 110 -2.72 -11.81 8.15
CA VAL A 110 -2.44 -10.37 8.29
C VAL A 110 -3.06 -9.79 9.57
N ALA A 111 -4.22 -10.29 10.00
CA ALA A 111 -4.79 -9.89 11.30
C ALA A 111 -3.83 -10.23 12.46
N ALA A 112 -3.18 -11.39 12.44
CA ALA A 112 -2.17 -11.78 13.42
C ALA A 112 -0.94 -10.87 13.35
N ALA A 113 -0.47 -10.51 12.15
CA ALA A 113 0.64 -9.57 11.96
C ALA A 113 0.32 -8.17 12.55
N VAL A 114 -0.90 -7.66 12.33
CA VAL A 114 -1.35 -6.40 12.91
C VAL A 114 -1.45 -6.50 14.44
N ALA A 115 -2.03 -7.58 14.96
CA ALA A 115 -2.11 -7.78 16.41
C ALA A 115 -0.73 -7.83 17.07
N ARG A 116 0.27 -8.39 16.39
CA ARG A 116 1.66 -8.46 16.84
C ARG A 116 2.33 -7.09 16.83
N HIS A 117 2.11 -6.27 15.80
CA HIS A 117 2.76 -4.97 15.61
C HIS A 117 1.75 -3.85 15.24
N PRO A 118 0.79 -3.50 16.10
CA PRO A 118 -0.32 -2.60 15.76
C PRO A 118 0.11 -1.17 15.42
N SER A 119 1.26 -0.71 15.92
CA SER A 119 1.81 0.62 15.60
C SER A 119 2.66 0.65 14.32
N ARG A 120 3.00 -0.52 13.75
CA ARG A 120 3.91 -0.65 12.61
C ARG A 120 3.21 -1.17 11.36
N VAL A 121 2.17 -1.95 11.50
CA VAL A 121 1.48 -2.67 10.43
C VAL A 121 0.05 -2.20 10.27
N VAL A 122 -0.34 -1.93 9.04
CA VAL A 122 -1.75 -1.79 8.62
C VAL A 122 -2.11 -3.01 7.79
N GLY A 123 -3.24 -3.64 8.09
CA GLY A 123 -3.65 -4.85 7.39
C GLY A 123 -4.52 -4.55 6.18
N ALA A 124 -4.19 -5.20 5.07
CA ALA A 124 -4.98 -5.24 3.85
C ALA A 124 -5.25 -6.70 3.43
N PHE A 125 -6.37 -6.96 2.80
CA PHE A 125 -6.71 -8.31 2.39
C PHE A 125 -7.45 -8.35 1.06
N MET A 126 -7.16 -9.37 0.27
CA MET A 126 -7.79 -9.62 -1.01
C MET A 126 -9.13 -10.33 -0.83
N VAL A 127 -10.15 -9.89 -1.57
CA VAL A 127 -11.45 -10.54 -1.64
C VAL A 127 -11.89 -10.71 -3.09
N ASN A 128 -12.66 -11.77 -3.36
CA ASN A 128 -13.44 -11.90 -4.57
C ASN A 128 -14.91 -11.51 -4.23
N PRO A 129 -15.38 -10.32 -4.60
CA PRO A 129 -16.70 -9.82 -4.21
C PRO A 129 -17.86 -10.64 -4.82
N VAL A 130 -17.64 -11.32 -5.95
CA VAL A 130 -18.66 -12.12 -6.61
C VAL A 130 -18.73 -13.56 -6.08
N ALA A 131 -17.78 -13.96 -5.23
CA ALA A 131 -17.84 -15.24 -4.53
C ALA A 131 -19.04 -15.30 -3.57
N PRO A 132 -19.61 -16.50 -3.32
CA PRO A 132 -20.80 -16.63 -2.45
C PRO A 132 -20.59 -16.04 -1.03
N ASP A 133 -19.38 -16.11 -0.50
CA ASP A 133 -18.99 -15.65 0.84
C ASP A 133 -18.28 -14.27 0.86
N GLY A 134 -18.14 -13.60 -0.30
CA GLY A 134 -17.34 -12.38 -0.46
C GLY A 134 -17.75 -11.26 0.51
N LEU A 135 -19.03 -10.92 0.58
CA LEU A 135 -19.56 -9.89 1.49
C LEU A 135 -19.37 -10.28 2.97
N GLN A 136 -19.63 -11.55 3.30
CA GLN A 136 -19.46 -12.04 4.67
C GLN A 136 -17.99 -11.95 5.13
N ARG A 137 -17.03 -12.31 4.26
CA ARG A 137 -15.59 -12.18 4.54
C ARG A 137 -15.21 -10.73 4.82
N VAL A 138 -15.67 -9.80 3.97
CA VAL A 138 -15.36 -8.37 4.17
C VAL A 138 -15.86 -7.87 5.52
N ARG A 139 -17.12 -8.18 5.87
CA ARG A 139 -17.68 -7.76 7.17
C ARG A 139 -16.92 -8.37 8.35
N ALA A 140 -16.58 -9.65 8.26
CA ALA A 140 -15.84 -10.33 9.30
C ALA A 140 -14.42 -9.75 9.47
N ALA A 141 -13.70 -9.55 8.35
CA ALA A 141 -12.34 -9.05 8.35
C ALA A 141 -12.24 -7.60 8.82
N LEU A 142 -13.14 -6.71 8.36
CA LEU A 142 -13.18 -5.31 8.81
C LEU A 142 -13.62 -5.16 10.28
N GLY A 143 -14.22 -6.19 10.87
CA GLY A 143 -14.46 -6.28 12.31
C GLY A 143 -13.20 -6.57 13.14
N ALA A 144 -12.13 -7.04 12.52
CA ALA A 144 -10.86 -7.29 13.19
C ALA A 144 -10.05 -5.98 13.32
N PRO A 145 -9.45 -5.70 14.49
CA PRO A 145 -8.65 -4.49 14.68
C PRO A 145 -7.50 -4.40 13.67
N GLY A 146 -7.34 -3.23 13.03
CA GLY A 146 -6.22 -2.93 12.16
C GLY A 146 -6.29 -3.49 10.73
N LEU A 147 -7.28 -4.32 10.39
CA LEU A 147 -7.62 -4.59 9.00
C LEU A 147 -8.42 -3.41 8.45
N ARG A 148 -7.81 -2.64 7.56
CA ARG A 148 -8.35 -1.36 7.07
C ARG A 148 -8.60 -1.33 5.58
N THR A 149 -7.89 -2.16 4.79
CA THR A 149 -7.93 -2.06 3.33
C THR A 149 -8.48 -3.33 2.71
N VAL A 150 -9.52 -3.18 1.89
CA VAL A 150 -10.10 -4.25 1.08
C VAL A 150 -9.54 -4.15 -0.33
N CYS A 151 -8.89 -5.22 -0.79
CA CYS A 151 -8.24 -5.28 -2.09
C CYS A 151 -9.10 -6.04 -3.10
N LEU A 152 -9.49 -5.36 -4.17
CA LEU A 152 -10.20 -5.90 -5.32
C LEU A 152 -9.24 -6.13 -6.49
N PHE A 153 -9.31 -7.31 -7.09
CA PHE A 153 -8.50 -7.69 -8.26
C PHE A 153 -9.42 -8.15 -9.41
N PRO A 154 -10.10 -7.22 -10.10
CA PRO A 154 -11.12 -7.58 -11.10
C PRO A 154 -10.57 -8.43 -12.24
N ALA A 155 -9.39 -8.13 -12.75
CA ALA A 155 -8.74 -8.90 -13.81
C ALA A 155 -8.41 -10.34 -13.37
N MET A 156 -7.96 -10.53 -12.11
CA MET A 156 -7.61 -11.84 -11.54
C MET A 156 -8.84 -12.72 -11.35
N HIS A 157 -9.89 -12.17 -10.77
CA HIS A 157 -11.11 -12.89 -10.43
C HIS A 157 -12.18 -12.83 -11.52
N ARG A 158 -11.92 -12.10 -12.61
CA ARG A 158 -12.73 -12.03 -13.85
C ARG A 158 -14.16 -11.55 -13.61
N TYR A 159 -14.29 -10.40 -12.94
CA TYR A 159 -15.59 -9.76 -12.71
C TYR A 159 -15.56 -8.28 -13.13
N SER A 160 -16.72 -7.77 -13.47
CA SER A 160 -16.92 -6.34 -13.75
C SER A 160 -17.09 -5.57 -12.44
N LEU A 161 -16.52 -4.37 -12.33
CA LEU A 161 -16.79 -3.46 -11.21
C LEU A 161 -18.24 -2.94 -11.20
N ALA A 162 -18.96 -3.11 -12.31
CA ALA A 162 -20.41 -2.81 -12.40
C ALA A 162 -21.31 -3.94 -11.86
N ASP A 163 -20.76 -5.08 -11.43
CA ASP A 163 -21.55 -6.17 -10.84
C ASP A 163 -22.21 -5.69 -9.53
N PRO A 164 -23.51 -5.93 -9.32
CA PRO A 164 -24.21 -5.51 -8.09
C PRO A 164 -23.57 -6.01 -6.79
N LYS A 165 -22.98 -7.21 -6.80
CA LYS A 165 -22.25 -7.74 -5.63
C LYS A 165 -21.02 -6.92 -5.27
N VAL A 166 -20.36 -6.29 -6.27
CA VAL A 166 -19.26 -5.38 -6.02
C VAL A 166 -19.77 -4.14 -5.29
N ALA A 167 -20.89 -3.56 -5.73
CA ALA A 167 -21.51 -2.41 -5.05
C ALA A 167 -21.90 -2.74 -3.60
N GLU A 168 -22.45 -3.95 -3.33
CA GLU A 168 -22.75 -4.40 -1.96
C GLU A 168 -21.49 -4.50 -1.09
N VAL A 169 -20.40 -5.08 -1.61
CA VAL A 169 -19.13 -5.21 -0.91
C VAL A 169 -18.53 -3.82 -0.66
N VAL A 170 -18.48 -2.95 -1.67
CA VAL A 170 -17.93 -1.60 -1.53
C VAL A 170 -18.78 -0.76 -0.57
N GLY A 171 -20.11 -0.93 -0.59
CA GLY A 171 -21.00 -0.30 0.41
C GLY A 171 -20.69 -0.72 1.84
N ALA A 172 -20.34 -1.99 2.08
CA ALA A 172 -19.91 -2.46 3.39
C ALA A 172 -18.53 -1.88 3.79
N VAL A 173 -17.62 -1.72 2.83
CA VAL A 173 -16.34 -1.05 3.07
C VAL A 173 -16.57 0.42 3.43
N ALA A 174 -17.37 1.15 2.66
CA ALA A 174 -17.66 2.56 2.89
C ALA A 174 -18.37 2.83 4.24
N ALA A 175 -19.16 1.86 4.72
CA ALA A 175 -19.82 1.92 6.02
C ALA A 175 -18.87 1.64 7.20
N SER A 176 -17.64 1.17 6.94
CA SER A 176 -16.66 0.83 7.98
C SER A 176 -15.72 2.00 8.23
N PRO A 177 -15.70 2.60 9.44
CA PRO A 177 -14.89 3.79 9.73
C PRO A 177 -13.40 3.56 9.47
N GLY A 178 -12.77 4.47 8.71
CA GLY A 178 -11.36 4.42 8.37
C GLY A 178 -10.96 3.29 7.43
N ALA A 179 -11.94 2.64 6.77
CA ALA A 179 -11.65 1.66 5.73
C ALA A 179 -11.25 2.34 4.42
N VAL A 180 -10.44 1.64 3.65
CA VAL A 180 -9.89 2.06 2.36
C VAL A 180 -10.16 0.97 1.34
N LEU A 181 -10.50 1.35 0.12
CA LEU A 181 -10.62 0.43 -1.01
C LEU A 181 -9.32 0.46 -1.83
N PHE A 182 -8.81 -0.69 -2.20
CA PHE A 182 -7.69 -0.83 -3.11
C PHE A 182 -8.16 -1.60 -4.34
N VAL A 183 -8.01 -1.04 -5.54
CA VAL A 183 -8.47 -1.67 -6.78
C VAL A 183 -7.31 -1.84 -7.73
N HIS A 184 -6.87 -3.09 -7.91
CA HIS A 184 -5.80 -3.39 -8.85
C HIS A 184 -6.31 -3.22 -10.29
N CYS A 185 -5.73 -2.27 -11.00
CA CYS A 185 -5.99 -2.00 -12.41
C CYS A 185 -4.79 -2.40 -13.27
N GLY A 186 -5.02 -2.56 -14.57
CA GLY A 186 -3.95 -2.80 -15.54
C GLY A 186 -3.41 -4.21 -15.57
N VAL A 187 -2.20 -4.31 -16.09
CA VAL A 187 -1.50 -5.59 -16.28
C VAL A 187 -1.14 -6.19 -14.93
N LEU A 188 -1.51 -7.45 -14.76
CA LEU A 188 -1.23 -8.22 -13.55
C LEU A 188 -0.33 -9.41 -13.89
N THR A 189 0.84 -9.43 -13.27
CA THR A 189 1.78 -10.55 -13.36
C THR A 189 2.09 -11.07 -11.97
N VAL A 190 1.75 -12.33 -11.71
CA VAL A 190 2.01 -12.97 -10.42
C VAL A 190 3.18 -13.95 -10.59
N GLY A 191 4.39 -13.49 -10.25
CA GLY A 191 5.64 -14.21 -10.49
C GLY A 191 5.70 -15.59 -9.83
N VAL A 192 5.11 -15.77 -8.64
CA VAL A 192 5.04 -17.07 -7.96
C VAL A 192 4.24 -18.09 -8.77
N ARG A 193 3.15 -17.67 -9.43
CA ARG A 193 2.38 -18.57 -10.30
C ARG A 193 3.21 -19.06 -11.49
N GLN A 194 3.95 -18.15 -12.13
CA GLN A 194 4.83 -18.49 -13.25
C GLN A 194 5.91 -19.49 -12.84
N LYS A 195 6.59 -19.24 -11.71
CA LYS A 195 7.61 -20.14 -11.17
C LYS A 195 7.07 -21.53 -10.80
N LEU A 196 5.81 -21.63 -10.41
CA LEU A 196 5.14 -22.87 -10.09
C LEU A 196 4.48 -23.55 -11.32
N GLY A 197 4.54 -22.95 -12.50
CA GLY A 197 3.91 -23.46 -13.72
C GLY A 197 2.38 -23.29 -13.73
N LEU A 198 1.84 -22.43 -12.88
CA LEU A 198 0.41 -22.16 -12.80
C LEU A 198 0.00 -21.16 -13.88
N GLN A 199 -1.01 -21.49 -14.67
CA GLN A 199 -1.57 -20.56 -15.63
C GLN A 199 -2.27 -19.40 -14.93
N SER A 200 -1.95 -18.17 -15.35
CA SER A 200 -2.67 -16.97 -14.94
C SER A 200 -3.74 -16.68 -16.00
N ARG A 201 -4.99 -17.00 -15.68
CA ARG A 201 -6.15 -16.76 -16.57
C ARG A 201 -6.78 -15.42 -16.26
N PHE A 202 -5.94 -14.36 -16.17
CA PHE A 202 -6.39 -13.02 -15.87
C PHE A 202 -7.00 -12.38 -17.12
N GLU A 203 -8.08 -11.63 -16.94
CA GLU A 203 -8.76 -10.94 -18.03
C GLU A 203 -8.58 -9.43 -17.90
N LEU A 204 -7.61 -8.90 -18.66
CA LEU A 204 -7.22 -7.49 -18.61
C LEU A 204 -8.36 -6.51 -18.91
N ARG A 205 -9.40 -6.93 -19.64
CA ARG A 205 -10.59 -6.09 -19.90
C ARG A 205 -11.29 -5.60 -18.63
N TYR A 206 -11.14 -6.31 -17.51
CA TYR A 206 -11.68 -5.89 -16.21
C TYR A 206 -10.71 -5.03 -15.40
N GLY A 207 -9.55 -4.70 -15.95
CA GLY A 207 -8.51 -3.90 -15.28
C GLY A 207 -8.51 -2.43 -15.68
N ASN A 208 -9.55 -1.90 -16.33
CA ASN A 208 -9.58 -0.50 -16.74
C ASN A 208 -9.84 0.42 -15.54
N PRO A 209 -8.93 1.39 -15.22
CA PRO A 209 -9.15 2.33 -14.14
C PRO A 209 -10.45 3.14 -14.27
N LEU A 210 -10.94 3.41 -15.48
CA LEU A 210 -12.19 4.15 -15.68
C LEU A 210 -13.41 3.42 -15.13
N ASP A 211 -13.36 2.09 -15.01
CA ASP A 211 -14.45 1.32 -14.39
C ASP A 211 -14.59 1.59 -12.88
N VAL A 212 -13.52 2.13 -12.24
CA VAL A 212 -13.50 2.53 -10.82
C VAL A 212 -14.29 3.82 -10.60
N GLN A 213 -14.45 4.66 -11.63
CA GLN A 213 -15.06 5.98 -11.51
C GLN A 213 -16.45 5.92 -10.88
N ARG A 214 -17.27 4.93 -11.26
CA ARG A 214 -18.61 4.78 -10.70
C ARG A 214 -18.57 4.57 -9.19
N LEU A 215 -17.67 3.72 -8.71
CA LEU A 215 -17.49 3.48 -7.27
C LEU A 215 -17.00 4.74 -6.56
N ALA A 216 -16.09 5.49 -7.17
CA ALA A 216 -15.59 6.74 -6.60
C ALA A 216 -16.66 7.81 -6.47
N ILE A 217 -17.60 7.88 -7.43
CA ILE A 217 -18.74 8.81 -7.41
C ILE A 217 -19.81 8.37 -6.40
N ASP A 218 -20.14 7.08 -6.36
CA ASP A 218 -21.18 6.56 -5.47
C ASP A 218 -20.75 6.58 -4.00
N PHE A 219 -19.42 6.51 -3.72
CA PHE A 219 -18.84 6.51 -2.37
C PHE A 219 -17.77 7.61 -2.23
N PRO A 220 -18.12 8.90 -2.30
CA PRO A 220 -17.16 10.00 -2.39
C PRO A 220 -16.28 10.18 -1.15
N GLN A 221 -16.68 9.63 0.01
CA GLN A 221 -15.91 9.68 1.25
C GLN A 221 -14.98 8.46 1.43
N LEU A 222 -15.11 7.43 0.58
CA LEU A 222 -14.25 6.24 0.63
C LEU A 222 -12.96 6.52 -0.15
N PRO A 223 -11.78 6.51 0.48
CA PRO A 223 -10.53 6.59 -0.25
C PRO A 223 -10.34 5.33 -1.11
N ILE A 224 -9.93 5.52 -2.37
CA ILE A 224 -9.69 4.43 -3.31
C ILE A 224 -8.24 4.51 -3.80
N ILE A 225 -7.47 3.46 -3.55
CA ILE A 225 -6.09 3.33 -4.02
C ILE A 225 -6.08 2.58 -5.34
N VAL A 226 -5.45 3.16 -6.36
CA VAL A 226 -5.13 2.50 -7.63
C VAL A 226 -3.63 2.30 -7.71
N PRO A 227 -3.13 1.04 -7.62
CA PRO A 227 -1.70 0.77 -7.56
C PRO A 227 -1.00 0.91 -8.90
N HIS A 228 0.35 1.03 -8.81
CA HIS A 228 1.26 0.99 -9.95
C HIS A 228 0.93 2.02 -11.04
N PHE A 229 0.38 3.18 -10.64
CA PHE A 229 -0.11 4.18 -11.60
C PHE A 229 -1.07 3.59 -12.65
N GLY A 230 -1.84 2.54 -12.30
CA GLY A 230 -2.75 1.86 -13.20
C GLY A 230 -2.10 0.80 -14.10
N ALA A 231 -0.83 0.41 -13.84
CA ALA A 231 -0.11 -0.72 -14.45
C ALA A 231 -0.34 -0.89 -15.97
N GLY A 232 -0.03 0.16 -16.73
CA GLY A 232 -0.15 0.20 -18.19
C GLY A 232 -1.37 0.94 -18.73
N PHE A 233 -2.42 1.16 -17.92
CA PHE A 233 -3.51 2.08 -18.18
C PHE A 233 -3.24 3.45 -17.51
N PHE A 234 -2.02 3.95 -17.68
CA PHE A 234 -1.56 5.15 -16.99
C PHE A 234 -2.41 6.39 -17.30
N ARG A 235 -2.73 6.61 -18.57
CA ARG A 235 -3.58 7.73 -18.98
C ARG A 235 -4.98 7.65 -18.35
N GLU A 236 -5.58 6.46 -18.34
CA GLU A 236 -6.89 6.20 -17.75
C GLU A 236 -6.86 6.38 -16.22
N ALA A 237 -5.76 5.98 -15.56
CA ALA A 237 -5.55 6.24 -14.13
C ALA A 237 -5.43 7.72 -13.81
N LEU A 238 -4.74 8.50 -14.64
CA LEU A 238 -4.68 9.96 -14.52
C LEU A 238 -6.06 10.60 -14.71
N MET A 239 -6.82 10.19 -15.74
CA MET A 239 -8.17 10.70 -15.99
C MET A 239 -9.10 10.40 -14.81
N LEU A 240 -9.00 9.20 -14.23
CA LEU A 240 -9.75 8.84 -13.02
C LEU A 240 -9.36 9.72 -11.83
N ALA A 241 -8.07 9.92 -11.59
CA ALA A 241 -7.58 10.75 -10.49
C ALA A 241 -7.95 12.22 -10.66
N ASP A 242 -8.00 12.72 -11.88
CA ASP A 242 -8.46 14.08 -12.20
C ASP A 242 -9.96 14.25 -11.90
N ALA A 243 -10.76 13.27 -12.29
CA ALA A 243 -12.21 13.30 -12.14
C ALA A 243 -12.70 13.01 -10.70
N CYS A 244 -11.90 12.32 -9.87
CA CYS A 244 -12.33 11.81 -8.56
C CYS A 244 -11.30 12.14 -7.48
N ALA A 245 -11.64 13.08 -6.59
CA ALA A 245 -10.73 13.59 -5.54
C ALA A 245 -10.40 12.54 -4.46
N ASN A 246 -11.23 11.51 -4.29
CA ASN A 246 -11.01 10.40 -3.36
C ASN A 246 -10.13 9.27 -3.93
N VAL A 247 -9.59 9.42 -5.14
CA VAL A 247 -8.65 8.47 -5.73
C VAL A 247 -7.22 8.86 -5.43
N VAL A 248 -6.45 7.90 -4.95
CA VAL A 248 -5.01 7.97 -4.66
C VAL A 248 -4.29 7.02 -5.59
N LEU A 249 -3.21 7.46 -6.22
CA LEU A 249 -2.34 6.61 -7.03
C LEU A 249 -1.20 6.08 -6.16
N ASP A 250 -1.07 4.77 -6.11
CA ASP A 250 0.07 4.11 -5.48
C ASP A 250 1.23 4.04 -6.48
N THR A 251 2.42 4.45 -6.03
CA THR A 251 3.62 4.55 -6.86
C THR A 251 4.44 3.26 -6.88
N SER A 252 3.92 2.18 -6.28
CA SER A 252 4.66 0.92 -6.12
C SER A 252 5.13 0.34 -7.43
N SER A 253 6.20 -0.41 -7.30
CA SER A 253 7.03 -0.75 -8.40
C SER A 253 6.53 -1.86 -9.24
N SER A 254 5.85 -1.76 -10.18
CA SER A 254 5.86 -2.68 -11.32
C SER A 254 6.05 -1.88 -12.60
N ASN A 255 6.98 -0.92 -12.56
CA ASN A 255 7.25 -0.01 -13.68
C ASN A 255 7.67 -0.73 -14.99
N GLY A 256 7.71 -2.06 -14.96
CA GLY A 256 7.83 -2.88 -16.17
C GLY A 256 6.72 -2.66 -17.20
N TRP A 257 5.59 -2.08 -16.83
CA TRP A 257 4.51 -1.69 -17.73
C TRP A 257 4.87 -0.47 -18.61
N ILE A 258 5.85 0.35 -18.22
CA ILE A 258 6.33 1.50 -19.00
C ILE A 258 6.75 1.07 -20.41
N LYS A 259 7.24 -0.16 -20.60
CA LYS A 259 7.59 -0.73 -21.91
C LYS A 259 6.43 -0.75 -22.92
N TYR A 260 5.18 -0.64 -22.49
CA TYR A 260 4.02 -0.59 -23.39
C TYR A 260 3.84 0.78 -24.03
N GLN A 261 4.54 1.80 -23.56
CA GLN A 261 4.52 3.17 -24.12
C GLN A 261 5.95 3.57 -24.52
N PRO A 262 6.35 3.37 -25.81
CA PRO A 262 7.69 3.75 -26.26
C PRO A 262 8.01 5.22 -25.97
N GLY A 263 9.19 5.46 -25.39
CA GLY A 263 9.64 6.81 -25.01
C GLY A 263 9.17 7.31 -23.65
N LEU A 264 8.25 6.62 -22.97
CA LEU A 264 7.84 6.98 -21.61
C LEU A 264 8.93 6.58 -20.62
N THR A 265 9.31 7.52 -19.74
CA THR A 265 10.24 7.28 -18.64
C THR A 265 9.52 7.34 -17.30
N LEU A 266 10.13 6.84 -16.21
CA LEU A 266 9.58 6.98 -14.87
C LEU A 266 9.49 8.46 -14.45
N THR A 267 10.44 9.28 -14.88
CA THR A 267 10.42 10.75 -14.67
C THR A 267 9.18 11.38 -15.31
N ASP A 268 8.78 10.94 -16.52
CA ASP A 268 7.56 11.44 -17.19
C ASP A 268 6.29 10.99 -16.47
N VAL A 269 6.30 9.75 -15.93
CA VAL A 269 5.19 9.23 -15.13
C VAL A 269 4.98 10.09 -13.88
N PHE A 270 6.03 10.33 -13.11
CA PHE A 270 5.95 11.18 -11.91
C PHE A 270 5.57 12.62 -12.24
N ARG A 271 6.16 13.20 -13.30
CA ARG A 271 5.82 14.56 -13.75
C ARG A 271 4.33 14.68 -14.04
N SER A 272 3.76 13.74 -14.79
CA SER A 272 2.35 13.75 -15.17
C SER A 272 1.44 13.48 -13.96
N ALA A 273 1.80 12.53 -13.11
CA ALA A 273 1.02 12.21 -11.92
C ALA A 273 0.99 13.37 -10.91
N LEU A 274 2.13 14.06 -10.71
CA LEU A 274 2.21 15.27 -9.89
C LEU A 274 1.37 16.41 -10.45
N ALA A 275 1.36 16.60 -11.77
CA ALA A 275 0.57 17.64 -12.41
C ALA A 275 -0.94 17.41 -12.27
N VAL A 276 -1.39 16.15 -12.29
CA VAL A 276 -2.82 15.78 -12.27
C VAL A 276 -3.32 15.54 -10.84
N ALA A 277 -2.65 14.69 -10.09
CA ALA A 277 -3.11 14.28 -8.76
C ALA A 277 -2.53 15.13 -7.63
N GLY A 278 -1.38 15.76 -7.86
CA GLY A 278 -0.62 16.44 -6.80
C GLY A 278 0.06 15.46 -5.85
N PRO A 279 0.98 15.93 -5.00
CA PRO A 279 1.75 15.06 -4.12
C PRO A 279 0.91 14.38 -3.04
N ASP A 280 -0.16 15.02 -2.57
CA ASP A 280 -1.04 14.50 -1.50
C ASP A 280 -1.92 13.33 -1.94
N ARG A 281 -1.98 13.04 -3.23
CA ARG A 281 -2.70 11.87 -3.77
C ARG A 281 -1.77 10.87 -4.47
N LEU A 282 -0.48 10.94 -4.18
CA LEU A 282 0.49 9.91 -4.49
C LEU A 282 0.91 9.22 -3.19
N MET A 283 0.87 7.90 -3.16
CA MET A 283 1.27 7.09 -1.99
C MET A 283 2.43 6.18 -2.38
N PHE A 284 3.53 6.32 -1.69
CA PHE A 284 4.70 5.46 -1.89
C PHE A 284 4.41 4.01 -1.54
N GLY A 285 4.92 3.09 -2.36
CA GLY A 285 4.95 1.66 -2.11
C GLY A 285 6.09 0.98 -2.85
N THR A 286 6.49 -0.20 -2.40
CA THR A 286 7.58 -0.97 -3.02
C THR A 286 7.14 -2.21 -3.78
N ASP A 287 5.97 -2.77 -3.50
CA ASP A 287 5.54 -4.09 -3.97
C ASP A 287 6.47 -5.22 -3.48
N SER A 288 7.05 -5.04 -2.29
CA SER A 288 7.87 -6.05 -1.62
C SER A 288 7.01 -7.25 -1.21
N SER A 289 7.57 -8.48 -1.20
CA SER A 289 6.68 -9.63 -1.02
C SER A 289 7.27 -10.84 -0.29
N PHE A 290 8.47 -11.29 -0.56
CA PHE A 290 9.00 -12.56 -0.04
C PHE A 290 10.43 -12.43 0.48
N PHE A 291 10.83 -13.36 1.34
CA PHE A 291 12.21 -13.50 1.79
C PHE A 291 12.94 -14.60 0.98
N PRO A 292 14.25 -14.42 0.74
CA PRO A 292 15.18 -13.46 1.36
C PRO A 292 15.22 -12.08 0.68
N ARG A 293 14.37 -11.78 -0.31
CA ARG A 293 14.39 -10.49 -1.01
C ARG A 293 14.13 -9.32 -0.06
N GLY A 294 13.15 -9.47 0.85
CA GLY A 294 12.80 -8.47 1.85
C GLY A 294 12.26 -7.16 1.25
N TRP A 295 12.43 -6.07 1.98
CA TRP A 295 12.03 -4.74 1.57
C TRP A 295 12.95 -4.18 0.48
N GLN A 296 12.37 -3.65 -0.59
CA GLN A 296 13.09 -3.26 -1.79
C GLN A 296 13.54 -1.80 -1.75
N SER A 297 14.62 -1.49 -1.04
CA SER A 297 15.23 -0.16 -1.00
C SER A 297 15.54 0.44 -2.39
N PRO A 298 15.94 -0.36 -3.42
CA PRO A 298 16.20 0.22 -4.74
C PRO A 298 14.99 0.94 -5.36
N ILE A 299 13.76 0.52 -5.01
CA ILE A 299 12.55 1.19 -5.48
C ILE A 299 12.42 2.58 -4.85
N HIS A 300 12.65 2.69 -3.54
CA HIS A 300 12.65 3.97 -2.86
C HIS A 300 13.76 4.90 -3.40
N GLU A 301 14.97 4.37 -3.58
CA GLU A 301 16.10 5.12 -4.09
C GLU A 301 15.83 5.66 -5.50
N GLN A 302 15.27 4.82 -6.39
CA GLN A 302 14.90 5.21 -7.75
C GLN A 302 13.83 6.30 -7.75
N GLN A 303 12.77 6.14 -6.98
CA GLN A 303 11.69 7.14 -6.92
C GLN A 303 12.18 8.45 -6.33
N ARG A 304 13.03 8.40 -5.29
CA ARG A 304 13.65 9.59 -4.72
C ARG A 304 14.50 10.33 -5.76
N ALA A 305 15.34 9.60 -6.50
CA ALA A 305 16.19 10.18 -7.54
C ALA A 305 15.35 10.88 -8.63
N VAL A 306 14.25 10.26 -9.04
CA VAL A 306 13.30 10.86 -10.01
C VAL A 306 12.67 12.15 -9.47
N LEU A 307 12.25 12.16 -8.20
CA LEU A 307 11.67 13.36 -7.58
C LEU A 307 12.74 14.47 -7.41
N ASP A 308 13.99 14.11 -7.14
CA ASP A 308 15.11 15.04 -7.08
C ASP A 308 15.41 15.63 -8.46
N GLU A 309 15.45 14.80 -9.51
CA GLU A 309 15.61 15.25 -10.91
C GLU A 309 14.51 16.22 -11.34
N LEU A 310 13.27 15.99 -10.91
CA LEU A 310 12.14 16.85 -11.19
C LEU A 310 12.14 18.15 -10.35
N GLY A 311 13.07 18.30 -9.41
CA GLY A 311 13.12 19.45 -8.49
C GLY A 311 11.91 19.54 -7.55
N VAL A 312 11.31 18.38 -7.20
CA VAL A 312 10.14 18.34 -6.31
C VAL A 312 10.55 18.83 -4.92
N PRO A 313 9.82 19.80 -4.32
CA PRO A 313 10.12 20.32 -2.99
C PRO A 313 10.04 19.22 -1.90
N ASP A 314 10.84 19.37 -0.84
CA ASP A 314 10.87 18.38 0.25
C ASP A 314 9.52 18.15 0.92
N ALA A 315 8.70 19.17 1.07
CA ALA A 315 7.33 19.04 1.58
C ALA A 315 6.48 18.11 0.70
N ALA A 316 6.60 18.18 -0.62
CA ALA A 316 5.88 17.32 -1.55
C ALA A 316 6.45 15.89 -1.56
N LYS A 317 7.78 15.72 -1.44
CA LYS A 317 8.39 14.40 -1.24
C LYS A 317 7.91 13.76 0.07
N HIS A 318 7.81 14.56 1.14
CA HIS A 318 7.27 14.11 2.42
C HIS A 318 5.80 13.63 2.28
N ALA A 319 4.97 14.37 1.55
CA ALA A 319 3.59 13.96 1.29
C ALA A 319 3.54 12.58 0.59
N ILE A 320 4.37 12.36 -0.42
CA ILE A 320 4.42 11.10 -1.19
C ILE A 320 4.93 9.94 -0.34
N PHE A 321 6.09 10.14 0.34
CA PHE A 321 6.78 9.06 1.05
C PHE A 321 6.17 8.71 2.41
N GLY A 322 5.30 9.54 2.97
CA GLY A 322 4.70 9.28 4.28
C GLY A 322 3.34 9.93 4.51
N GLY A 323 3.19 11.19 4.20
CA GLY A 323 1.99 11.98 4.57
C GLY A 323 0.68 11.42 4.02
N THR A 324 0.66 10.96 2.77
CA THR A 324 -0.53 10.30 2.18
C THR A 324 -0.89 9.03 2.93
N PHE A 325 0.11 8.21 3.29
CA PHE A 325 -0.11 7.01 4.11
C PHE A 325 -0.67 7.37 5.50
N GLU A 326 -0.09 8.36 6.19
CA GLU A 326 -0.53 8.78 7.52
C GLU A 326 -1.97 9.33 7.51
N ARG A 327 -2.34 10.04 6.45
CA ARG A 327 -3.70 10.56 6.27
C ARG A 327 -4.73 9.44 6.04
N LEU A 328 -4.37 8.42 5.27
CA LEU A 328 -5.23 7.26 5.00
C LEU A 328 -5.33 6.33 6.21
N PHE A 329 -4.27 6.20 6.99
CA PHE A 329 -4.14 5.27 8.10
C PHE A 329 -3.67 5.99 9.38
N PRO A 330 -4.49 6.88 9.94
CA PRO A 330 -4.15 7.55 11.19
C PRO A 330 -3.96 6.53 12.32
N VAL A 331 -3.07 6.87 13.28
CA VAL A 331 -2.77 6.04 14.48
C VAL A 331 -3.81 6.27 15.56
#